data_5649c6af2d7ba187ec0c403b77593688
#
_entry.id   5649c6af2d7ba187ec0c403b77593688
#
_cell.length_a   1.000
_cell.length_b   1.000
_cell.length_c   1.000
_cell.angle_alpha   90.00
_cell.angle_beta   90.00
_cell.angle_gamma   90.00
#
_symmetry.space_group_name_H-M   'P 1'
#
loop_
_entity.id
_entity.type
_entity.pdbx_description
1 polymer ?
#
loop_
_entity_poly.entity_id
_entity_poly.type
_entity_poly.pdbx_seq_one_letter_code
_entity_poly.pdbx_strand_id
1 'polypeptide(L)'
;MMLKTVSTCAILGLLVGCQPKNQEETTHVTASADVCNTQGNMPGGWNEFDATPDAQKAMAFVLKQMDTLSSFKQILTVHAQIVSGVNYAIEFEMDNGSIWNTIVYRNLDGEYAITQSPKEGHFCEQ
;
A
#
# COMPACT_ATOMS: atom_id res chain seq x y z
N MET A 1 -25.69 -43.67 56.48
CA MET A 1 -26.13 -44.62 55.53
C MET A 1 -26.98 -44.04 54.49
N MET A 2 -26.49 -43.12 53.79
CA MET A 2 -27.18 -42.58 52.63
C MET A 2 -26.20 -42.41 51.52
N LEU A 3 -26.28 -43.29 50.56
CA LEU A 3 -25.59 -43.12 49.31
C LEU A 3 -26.33 -42.08 48.50
N LYS A 4 -25.72 -40.97 48.39
CA LYS A 4 -26.16 -39.94 47.48
C LYS A 4 -25.39 -40.08 46.20
N THR A 5 -26.05 -40.65 45.26
CA THR A 5 -25.56 -40.63 43.89
C THR A 5 -25.60 -39.20 43.36
N VAL A 6 -24.45 -38.66 43.24
CA VAL A 6 -24.31 -37.36 42.56
C VAL A 6 -24.25 -37.64 41.07
N SER A 7 -25.32 -37.34 40.41
CA SER A 7 -25.36 -37.33 38.96
C SER A 7 -24.61 -36.12 38.47
N THR A 8 -23.44 -36.36 37.97
CA THR A 8 -22.64 -35.32 37.34
C THR A 8 -23.13 -35.17 35.91
N CYS A 9 -23.94 -34.18 35.68
CA CYS A 9 -24.21 -33.72 34.33
C CYS A 9 -22.98 -33.02 33.80
N ALA A 10 -22.22 -33.72 33.03
CA ALA A 10 -21.19 -33.14 32.21
C ALA A 10 -21.90 -32.45 31.05
N ILE A 11 -22.08 -31.19 31.18
CA ILE A 11 -22.47 -30.33 30.06
C ILE A 11 -21.23 -30.13 29.25
N LEU A 12 -21.03 -30.93 28.22
CA LEU A 12 -20.12 -30.62 27.16
C LEU A 12 -20.72 -29.45 26.39
N GLY A 13 -20.35 -28.28 26.83
CA GLY A 13 -20.51 -27.09 26.01
C GLY A 13 -19.60 -27.23 24.80
N LEU A 14 -20.12 -27.71 23.73
CA LEU A 14 -19.51 -27.54 22.44
C LEU A 14 -19.57 -26.06 22.12
N LEU A 15 -18.56 -25.36 22.55
CA LEU A 15 -18.26 -24.05 22.00
C LEU A 15 -17.74 -24.29 20.60
N VAL A 16 -18.66 -24.44 19.68
CA VAL A 16 -18.34 -24.19 18.29
C VAL A 16 -18.09 -22.73 18.17
N GLY A 17 -16.84 -22.35 18.43
CA GLY A 17 -16.40 -21.05 18.07
C GLY A 17 -16.51 -20.96 16.56
N CYS A 18 -17.61 -20.41 16.08
CA CYS A 18 -17.62 -19.83 14.76
C CYS A 18 -16.59 -18.70 14.82
N GLN A 19 -15.38 -19.03 14.53
CA GLN A 19 -14.46 -18.02 14.09
C GLN A 19 -15.00 -17.54 12.76
N PRO A 20 -15.39 -16.29 12.68
CA PRO A 20 -15.56 -15.72 11.37
C PRO A 20 -14.22 -15.84 10.72
N LYS A 21 -14.12 -16.69 9.76
CA LYS A 21 -13.04 -16.60 8.79
C LYS A 21 -13.37 -15.41 7.91
N ASN A 22 -13.46 -14.30 8.50
CA ASN A 22 -13.16 -13.06 7.85
C ASN A 22 -11.65 -12.95 7.85
N GLN A 23 -11.11 -13.88 7.21
CA GLN A 23 -10.07 -13.59 6.31
C GLN A 23 -10.70 -12.77 5.20
N GLU A 24 -11.10 -11.58 5.55
CA GLU A 24 -10.79 -10.54 4.65
C GLU A 24 -9.29 -10.46 4.66
N GLU A 25 -8.69 -11.40 4.03
CA GLU A 25 -7.63 -11.03 3.19
C GLU A 25 -8.24 -10.01 2.26
N THR A 26 -8.32 -8.80 2.73
CA THR A 26 -7.98 -7.72 1.88
C THR A 26 -6.68 -8.23 1.31
N THR A 27 -6.76 -8.83 0.18
CA THR A 27 -5.63 -8.89 -0.67
C THR A 27 -5.17 -7.46 -0.70
N HIS A 28 -4.25 -7.14 0.17
CA HIS A 28 -3.33 -6.11 -0.13
C HIS A 28 -2.64 -6.67 -1.36
N VAL A 29 -3.38 -6.57 -2.45
CA VAL A 29 -2.74 -6.46 -3.72
C VAL A 29 -1.78 -5.34 -3.44
N THR A 30 -0.57 -5.71 -3.18
CA THR A 30 0.46 -4.73 -2.92
C THR A 30 0.34 -3.80 -4.11
N ALA A 31 -0.02 -2.55 -3.89
CA ALA A 31 -0.17 -1.57 -4.95
C ALA A 31 1.05 -1.60 -5.89
N SER A 32 2.19 -2.03 -5.36
CA SER A 32 3.41 -2.35 -6.07
C SER A 32 3.25 -3.40 -7.17
N ALA A 33 2.48 -4.48 -6.96
CA ALA A 33 2.28 -5.52 -7.97
C ALA A 33 1.43 -5.01 -9.13
N ASP A 34 0.45 -4.17 -8.83
CA ASP A 34 -0.40 -3.56 -9.86
C ASP A 34 0.35 -2.54 -10.70
N VAL A 35 1.24 -1.77 -10.10
CA VAL A 35 2.10 -0.82 -10.80
C VAL A 35 2.98 -1.54 -11.83
N CYS A 36 3.46 -2.74 -11.52
CA CYS A 36 4.29 -3.52 -12.42
C CYS A 36 3.51 -4.18 -13.56
N ASN A 37 2.21 -4.28 -13.42
CA ASN A 37 1.35 -4.94 -14.40
C ASN A 37 0.66 -3.92 -15.31
N THR A 38 1.44 -3.08 -15.96
CA THR A 38 0.94 -2.11 -16.93
C THR A 38 0.58 -2.82 -18.23
N GLN A 39 -0.62 -3.33 -18.32
CA GLN A 39 -1.15 -3.90 -19.55
C GLN A 39 -1.87 -2.84 -20.36
N GLY A 40 -1.13 -2.06 -21.12
CA GLY A 40 -1.68 -1.08 -22.03
C GLY A 40 -2.44 0.05 -21.32
N ASN A 41 -3.05 0.91 -22.09
CA ASN A 41 -3.81 2.06 -21.57
C ASN A 41 -5.21 1.62 -21.11
N MET A 42 -5.29 0.90 -20.01
CA MET A 42 -6.59 0.56 -19.44
C MET A 42 -7.11 1.70 -18.56
N PRO A 43 -8.34 2.16 -18.77
CA PRO A 43 -8.98 3.13 -17.87
C PRO A 43 -8.98 2.61 -16.43
N GLY A 44 -8.53 3.43 -15.48
CA GLY A 44 -8.43 3.04 -14.08
C GLY A 44 -7.24 2.14 -13.73
N GLY A 45 -6.42 1.77 -14.71
CA GLY A 45 -5.17 1.03 -14.50
C GLY A 45 -3.97 1.93 -14.30
N TRP A 46 -2.84 1.32 -13.95
CA TRP A 46 -1.57 2.00 -13.85
C TRP A 46 -0.94 2.16 -15.24
N ASN A 47 -0.53 3.34 -15.56
CA ASN A 47 0.13 3.65 -16.84
C ASN A 47 1.41 4.41 -16.58
N GLU A 48 2.38 4.26 -17.48
CA GLU A 48 3.55 5.13 -17.46
C GLU A 48 3.10 6.58 -17.59
N PHE A 49 3.77 7.43 -16.87
CA PHE A 49 3.40 8.85 -16.78
C PHE A 49 4.66 9.71 -16.68
N ASP A 50 4.57 10.91 -17.20
CA ASP A 50 5.67 11.85 -17.09
C ASP A 50 5.78 12.43 -15.69
N ALA A 51 6.96 12.87 -15.33
CA ALA A 51 7.19 13.63 -14.10
C ALA A 51 6.64 15.05 -14.23
N THR A 52 5.32 15.14 -14.31
CA THR A 52 4.60 16.42 -14.41
C THR A 52 4.81 17.28 -13.17
N PRO A 53 4.49 18.58 -13.22
CA PRO A 53 4.54 19.43 -12.04
C PRO A 53 3.78 18.88 -10.84
N ASP A 54 2.63 18.24 -11.06
CA ASP A 54 1.85 17.62 -9.98
C ASP A 54 2.54 16.37 -9.41
N ALA A 55 3.15 15.55 -10.26
CA ALA A 55 3.95 14.41 -9.80
C ALA A 55 5.19 14.89 -9.01
N GLN A 56 5.81 15.97 -9.44
CA GLN A 56 6.94 16.58 -8.71
C GLN A 56 6.51 17.14 -7.35
N LYS A 57 5.33 17.74 -7.26
CA LYS A 57 4.75 18.18 -5.99
C LYS A 57 4.43 17.01 -5.08
N ALA A 58 3.92 15.90 -5.63
CA ALA A 58 3.73 14.66 -4.89
C ALA A 58 5.05 14.15 -4.31
N MET A 59 6.12 14.19 -5.08
CA MET A 59 7.46 13.81 -4.61
C MET A 59 7.96 14.74 -3.51
N ALA A 60 7.80 16.03 -3.68
CA ALA A 60 8.18 17.01 -2.66
C ALA A 60 7.40 16.80 -1.36
N PHE A 61 6.14 16.45 -1.46
CA PHE A 61 5.31 16.11 -0.31
C PHE A 61 5.88 14.92 0.47
N VAL A 62 6.27 13.86 -0.24
CA VAL A 62 6.89 12.68 0.35
C VAL A 62 8.22 13.01 1.03
N LEU A 63 9.06 13.78 0.36
CA LEU A 63 10.39 14.15 0.89
C LEU A 63 10.30 14.91 2.21
N LYS A 64 9.26 15.71 2.41
CA LYS A 64 9.00 16.40 3.68
C LYS A 64 8.67 15.45 4.82
N GLN A 65 8.16 14.27 4.50
CA GLN A 65 7.79 13.26 5.49
C GLN A 65 8.93 12.27 5.76
N MET A 66 9.92 12.22 4.88
CA MET A 66 11.06 11.33 5.04
C MET A 66 12.03 11.89 6.07
N ASP A 67 12.36 11.06 7.05
CA ASP A 67 13.41 11.33 8.02
C ASP A 67 14.66 10.55 7.61
N THR A 68 15.44 11.14 6.71
CA THR A 68 16.67 10.53 6.18
C THR A 68 17.79 11.55 6.11
N LEU A 69 19.01 11.07 6.29
CA LEU A 69 20.22 11.88 6.14
C LEU A 69 20.63 12.09 4.68
N SER A 70 20.06 11.29 3.78
CA SER A 70 20.35 11.39 2.36
C SER A 70 19.47 12.44 1.71
N SER A 71 20.00 13.13 0.71
CA SER A 71 19.26 14.10 -0.10
C SER A 71 18.66 13.45 -1.34
N PHE A 72 17.54 13.97 -1.78
CA PHE A 72 16.90 13.56 -3.02
C PHE A 72 17.76 13.92 -4.23
N LYS A 73 17.91 12.97 -5.16
CA LYS A 73 18.65 13.16 -6.39
C LYS A 73 17.73 13.36 -7.60
N GLN A 74 16.88 12.37 -7.88
CA GLN A 74 16.01 12.43 -9.05
C GLN A 74 14.84 11.45 -8.96
N ILE A 75 13.79 11.76 -9.69
CA ILE A 75 12.73 10.81 -10.02
C ILE A 75 13.23 9.89 -11.14
N LEU A 76 13.08 8.60 -10.98
CA LEU A 76 13.43 7.60 -11.98
C LEU A 76 12.24 7.27 -12.86
N THR A 77 11.12 6.92 -12.27
CA THR A 77 9.89 6.58 -13.00
C THR A 77 8.67 7.11 -12.27
N VAL A 78 7.64 7.42 -13.04
CA VAL A 78 6.31 7.73 -12.53
C VAL A 78 5.30 6.84 -13.25
N HIS A 79 4.43 6.22 -12.48
CA HIS A 79 3.20 5.61 -12.99
C HIS A 79 2.02 6.32 -12.35
N ALA A 80 0.96 6.47 -13.11
CA ALA A 80 -0.24 7.12 -12.62
C ALA A 80 -1.46 6.22 -12.82
N GLN A 81 -2.34 6.28 -11.84
CA GLN A 81 -3.65 5.66 -11.90
C GLN A 81 -4.69 6.77 -11.76
N ILE A 82 -5.48 6.97 -12.79
CA ILE A 82 -6.54 7.97 -12.81
C ILE A 82 -7.79 7.35 -12.19
N VAL A 83 -8.21 7.92 -11.10
CA VAL A 83 -9.41 7.56 -10.35
C VAL A 83 -10.18 8.84 -10.04
N SER A 84 -10.93 8.91 -8.96
CA SER A 84 -11.38 10.22 -8.46
C SER A 84 -10.19 10.94 -7.83
N GLY A 85 -9.40 11.59 -8.65
CA GLY A 85 -8.06 12.09 -8.35
C GLY A 85 -7.01 11.25 -9.08
N VAL A 86 -5.79 11.29 -8.63
CA VAL A 86 -4.67 10.58 -9.26
C VAL A 86 -3.80 9.93 -8.19
N ASN A 87 -3.52 8.64 -8.38
CA ASN A 87 -2.45 7.98 -7.65
C ASN A 87 -1.16 8.05 -8.45
N TYR A 88 -0.09 8.52 -7.81
CA TYR A 88 1.25 8.53 -8.38
C TYR A 88 2.10 7.48 -7.69
N ALA A 89 2.60 6.53 -8.46
CA ALA A 89 3.61 5.58 -8.01
C ALA A 89 4.97 6.08 -8.52
N ILE A 90 5.85 6.44 -7.61
CA ILE A 90 7.10 7.11 -7.92
C ILE A 90 8.27 6.26 -7.45
N GLU A 91 9.17 5.92 -8.37
CA GLU A 91 10.51 5.46 -8.04
C GLU A 91 11.46 6.65 -8.10
N PHE A 92 12.29 6.76 -7.09
CA PHE A 92 13.22 7.87 -6.99
C PHE A 92 14.56 7.42 -6.40
N GLU A 93 15.57 8.19 -6.71
CA GLU A 93 16.94 7.94 -6.27
C GLU A 93 17.38 9.04 -5.30
N MET A 94 18.04 8.60 -4.23
CA MET A 94 18.72 9.50 -3.30
C MET A 94 20.18 9.68 -3.70
N ASP A 95 20.82 10.70 -3.18
CA ASP A 95 22.22 11.05 -3.55
C ASP A 95 23.25 10.00 -3.12
N ASN A 96 22.89 9.11 -2.18
CA ASN A 96 23.72 7.96 -1.81
C ASN A 96 23.56 6.76 -2.75
N GLY A 97 22.79 6.88 -3.83
CA GLY A 97 22.52 5.83 -4.80
C GLY A 97 21.39 4.88 -4.41
N SER A 98 20.77 5.03 -3.26
CA SER A 98 19.64 4.19 -2.86
C SER A 98 18.40 4.52 -3.70
N ILE A 99 17.68 3.48 -4.09
CA ILE A 99 16.44 3.56 -4.86
C ILE A 99 15.28 3.32 -3.89
N TRP A 100 14.26 4.14 -4.00
CA TRP A 100 13.06 4.09 -3.18
C TRP A 100 11.80 4.11 -4.03
N ASN A 101 10.72 3.64 -3.46
CA ASN A 101 9.41 3.70 -4.10
C ASN A 101 8.35 4.15 -3.10
N THR A 102 7.36 4.86 -3.62
CA THR A 102 6.24 5.38 -2.81
C THR A 102 5.00 5.54 -3.69
N ILE A 103 3.84 5.58 -3.06
CA ILE A 103 2.60 5.92 -3.75
C ILE A 103 1.95 7.08 -3.03
N VAL A 104 1.58 8.10 -3.79
CA VAL A 104 0.95 9.32 -3.32
C VAL A 104 -0.37 9.51 -4.02
N TYR A 105 -1.41 9.74 -3.28
CA TYR A 105 -2.72 10.11 -3.80
C TYR A 105 -2.89 11.63 -3.80
N ARG A 106 -3.36 12.16 -4.91
CA ARG A 106 -3.79 13.54 -5.04
C ARG A 106 -5.28 13.56 -5.28
N ASN A 107 -6.04 14.19 -4.39
CA ASN A 107 -7.48 14.31 -4.54
C ASN A 107 -7.85 15.41 -5.57
N LEU A 108 -9.14 15.55 -5.84
CA LEU A 108 -9.64 16.52 -6.82
C LEU A 108 -9.43 17.98 -6.38
N ASP A 109 -9.25 18.21 -5.08
CA ASP A 109 -8.96 19.54 -4.52
C ASP A 109 -7.46 19.89 -4.57
N GLY A 110 -6.63 18.94 -5.01
CA GLY A 110 -5.19 19.12 -5.11
C GLY A 110 -4.43 18.86 -3.81
N GLU A 111 -5.04 18.17 -2.87
CA GLU A 111 -4.39 17.74 -1.63
C GLU A 111 -3.72 16.38 -1.83
N TYR A 112 -2.59 16.19 -1.15
CA TYR A 112 -1.77 14.98 -1.26
C TYR A 112 -1.86 14.14 0.01
N ALA A 113 -1.87 12.83 -0.17
CA ALA A 113 -1.79 11.86 0.92
C ALA A 113 -0.89 10.69 0.51
N ILE A 114 -0.01 10.26 1.40
CA ILE A 114 0.83 9.08 1.15
C ILE A 114 -0.01 7.84 1.43
N THR A 115 -0.21 7.01 0.42
CA THR A 115 -0.93 5.74 0.54
C THR A 115 0.00 4.55 0.65
N GLN A 116 1.22 4.66 0.15
CA GLN A 116 2.31 3.75 0.43
C GLN A 116 3.52 4.55 0.88
N SER A 117 3.92 4.37 2.12
CA SER A 117 5.11 5.01 2.67
C SER A 117 6.34 4.67 1.86
N PRO A 118 7.32 5.58 1.75
CA PRO A 118 8.56 5.29 1.06
C PRO A 118 9.22 4.05 1.61
N LYS A 119 9.61 3.15 0.73
CA LYS A 119 10.40 1.98 1.07
C LYS A 119 11.52 1.80 0.06
N GLU A 120 12.62 1.26 0.53
CA GLU A 120 13.78 1.02 -0.32
C GLU A 120 13.51 -0.11 -1.31
N GLY A 121 13.94 0.07 -2.54
CA GLY A 121 13.81 -0.89 -3.63
C GLY A 121 12.97 -0.35 -4.79
N HIS A 122 12.92 -1.15 -5.84
CA HIS A 122 12.06 -0.92 -7.01
C HIS A 122 10.63 -1.42 -6.75
N PHE A 123 9.67 -0.88 -7.49
CA PHE A 123 8.32 -1.46 -7.52
C PHE A 123 8.33 -2.86 -8.12
N CYS A 124 9.13 -3.04 -9.14
CA CYS A 124 9.17 -4.27 -9.93
C CYS A 124 10.53 -4.91 -9.80
N GLU A 125 10.55 -6.22 -9.64
CA GLU A 125 11.79 -7.00 -9.71
C GLU A 125 12.37 -6.88 -11.12
N GLN A 126 13.67 -6.71 -11.18
CA GLN A 126 14.42 -6.62 -12.45
C GLN A 126 15.20 -7.89 -12.70
#